data_a09753f7ea385c7ba8671b20b1c038d4
#
_entry.id   a09753f7ea385c7ba8671b20b1c038d4
#
_cell.length_a   1.000
_cell.length_b   1.000
_cell.length_c   1.000
_cell.angle_alpha   90.00
_cell.angle_beta   90.00
_cell.angle_gamma   90.00
#
_symmetry.space_group_name_H-M   'P 1'
#
loop_
_entity.id
_entity.type
_entity.pdbx_description
1 polymer ?
#
loop_
_entity_poly.entity_id
_entity_poly.type
_entity_poly.pdbx_seq_one_letter_code
_entity_poly.pdbx_strand_id
1 'polypeptide(L)'
;MFDNLDETFSGSRVYGDDFDVVYSPAYPANYYGYYHLNGNANQKEYVLNVNLLSLPTKNNNFTLSPSLRVEKEDWEANSSEQPTFAPATLDTLNNSSGYDTIDVREQLAARYTGITNWVYSATGQWTEGQGSLNENGGFYNPLAGPDGPAPTQFSTDDKRFFQKYAVSARWYPTRLVSVDFGGYYKDNRYNYDTTGDSTNNLSAGLLYPGFLAYQGFQTWDGSTRLTLHPFSRLMLVSRYEYQLSTIETTPEASSGLAGAESSRMFSHILGQNASWTPLNWLSLQAGANYVISETKTPASDGTQSLVTQSILNSQNNYWTVNFNAGFVLDEKTDLNLGYYFYRAADGQNTLVNGLPLGTDALEHSVMATLTRRITPHLRWNLKYGFTHYDDFASAGAYNFKAQVVYTSLQYRF
;
A
#
# COMPACT_ATOMS: atom_id res chain seq x y z
N MET A 1 2.38 -20.44 14.30
CA MET A 1 3.11 -20.66 13.05
C MET A 1 4.45 -19.98 13.26
N PHE A 2 5.54 -20.65 12.93
CA PHE A 2 6.88 -20.09 13.03
C PHE A 2 7.38 -19.90 11.62
N ASP A 3 7.81 -18.71 11.28
CA ASP A 3 8.46 -18.42 10.03
C ASP A 3 9.85 -17.86 10.30
N ASN A 4 10.81 -18.24 9.49
CA ASN A 4 12.20 -17.82 9.60
C ASN A 4 12.72 -17.59 8.17
N LEU A 5 13.00 -16.34 7.86
CA LEU A 5 13.60 -15.94 6.60
C LEU A 5 15.06 -15.58 6.85
N ASP A 6 15.95 -16.20 6.08
CA ASP A 6 17.38 -15.90 6.08
C ASP A 6 17.81 -15.63 4.64
N GLU A 7 18.14 -14.38 4.33
CA GLU A 7 18.50 -13.94 3.01
C GLU A 7 19.92 -13.36 2.98
N THR A 8 20.66 -13.76 1.96
CA THR A 8 21.94 -13.14 1.63
C THR A 8 21.81 -12.38 0.33
N PHE A 9 22.31 -11.16 0.30
CA PHE A 9 22.29 -10.34 -0.90
C PHE A 9 23.68 -9.80 -1.21
N SER A 10 23.97 -9.67 -2.48
CA SER A 10 25.18 -9.03 -2.97
C SER A 10 24.89 -8.24 -4.23
N GLY A 11 25.57 -7.15 -4.43
CA GLY A 11 25.38 -6.30 -5.58
C GLY A 11 26.52 -5.33 -5.78
N SER A 12 26.46 -4.60 -6.86
CA SER A 12 27.32 -3.46 -7.10
C SER A 12 26.47 -2.22 -7.34
N ARG A 13 26.85 -1.12 -6.73
CA ARG A 13 26.16 0.16 -6.86
C ARG A 13 27.09 1.14 -7.58
N VAL A 14 26.57 1.77 -8.63
CA VAL A 14 27.28 2.85 -9.33
C VAL A 14 26.76 4.17 -8.78
N TYR A 15 27.63 4.98 -8.25
CA TYR A 15 27.30 6.34 -7.87
C TYR A 15 27.67 7.27 -9.04
N GLY A 16 26.68 7.98 -9.56
CA GLY A 16 26.92 9.13 -10.42
C GLY A 16 26.42 9.10 -11.86
N ASP A 17 25.87 7.98 -12.37
CA ASP A 17 25.43 7.93 -13.78
C ASP A 17 23.95 8.32 -14.02
N ASP A 18 23.09 8.29 -12.99
CA ASP A 18 21.66 8.58 -13.14
C ASP A 18 21.21 9.93 -12.55
N PHE A 19 22.10 10.64 -11.93
CA PHE A 19 21.83 12.01 -11.52
C PHE A 19 22.66 12.92 -12.43
N ASP A 20 22.04 13.85 -13.12
CA ASP A 20 22.67 15.05 -13.61
C ASP A 20 23.30 15.80 -12.42
N VAL A 21 24.39 15.26 -11.93
CA VAL A 21 25.24 15.97 -11.00
C VAL A 21 25.78 17.15 -11.79
N VAL A 22 25.21 18.31 -11.54
CA VAL A 22 25.78 19.56 -11.98
C VAL A 22 27.26 19.51 -11.62
N TYR A 23 28.08 19.30 -12.59
CA TYR A 23 29.55 19.27 -12.47
C TYR A 23 29.99 20.54 -11.77
N SER A 24 30.19 20.49 -10.48
CA SER A 24 30.87 21.55 -9.78
C SER A 24 32.35 21.32 -9.98
N PRO A 25 33.09 22.29 -10.54
CA PRO A 25 34.54 22.18 -10.68
C PRO A 25 35.30 21.98 -9.38
N ALA A 26 34.58 22.05 -8.23
CA ALA A 26 35.14 21.81 -6.92
C ALA A 26 35.22 20.30 -6.56
N TYR A 27 34.64 19.41 -7.35
CA TYR A 27 34.68 17.97 -7.09
C TYR A 27 35.62 17.32 -8.15
N PRO A 28 36.76 16.75 -7.73
CA PRO A 28 37.60 16.02 -8.63
C PRO A 28 36.87 14.81 -9.19
N ALA A 29 37.09 14.52 -10.48
CA ALA A 29 36.46 13.40 -11.21
C ALA A 29 36.67 12.00 -10.63
N ASN A 30 37.28 11.89 -9.45
CA ASN A 30 37.64 10.68 -8.76
C ASN A 30 36.59 10.20 -7.75
N TYR A 31 35.45 10.89 -7.65
CA TYR A 31 34.35 10.49 -6.75
C TYR A 31 33.31 9.56 -7.40
N TYR A 32 33.50 9.19 -8.64
CA TYR A 32 32.69 8.20 -9.31
C TYR A 32 33.27 6.82 -9.08
N GLY A 33 32.59 5.99 -8.33
CA GLY A 33 33.11 4.67 -8.02
C GLY A 33 32.02 3.62 -7.94
N TYR A 34 32.43 2.40 -8.13
CA TYR A 34 31.63 1.23 -7.87
C TYR A 34 31.77 0.84 -6.39
N TYR A 35 30.67 0.44 -5.79
CA TYR A 35 30.67 -0.18 -4.47
C TYR A 35 30.30 -1.64 -4.61
N HIS A 36 31.03 -2.49 -3.91
CA HIS A 36 30.58 -3.86 -3.68
C HIS A 36 29.80 -3.91 -2.39
N LEU A 37 28.52 -4.24 -2.50
CA LEU A 37 27.62 -4.43 -1.41
C LEU A 37 27.44 -5.92 -1.15
N ASN A 38 27.70 -6.35 0.07
CA ASN A 38 27.38 -7.68 0.56
C ASN A 38 26.56 -7.55 1.84
N GLY A 39 25.57 -8.39 2.01
CA GLY A 39 24.77 -8.35 3.22
C GLY A 39 23.97 -9.60 3.44
N ASN A 40 23.39 -9.67 4.61
CA ASN A 40 22.42 -10.68 4.99
C ASN A 40 21.27 -10.05 5.78
N ALA A 41 20.09 -10.60 5.62
CA ALA A 41 18.92 -10.28 6.43
C ALA A 41 18.35 -11.57 7.00
N ASN A 42 17.89 -11.51 8.24
CA ASN A 42 17.28 -12.61 8.96
C ASN A 42 16.00 -12.09 9.60
N GLN A 43 14.91 -12.80 9.40
CA GLN A 43 13.61 -12.49 9.98
C GLN A 43 13.06 -13.72 10.69
N LYS A 44 12.59 -13.54 11.91
CA LYS A 44 11.91 -14.58 12.69
C LYS A 44 10.56 -14.06 13.13
N GLU A 45 9.53 -14.81 12.83
CA GLU A 45 8.16 -14.48 13.20
C GLU A 45 7.56 -15.60 14.06
N TYR A 46 6.98 -15.22 15.18
CA TYR A 46 6.29 -16.12 16.10
C TYR A 46 4.83 -15.66 16.22
N VAL A 47 3.89 -16.51 15.83
CA VAL A 47 2.45 -16.20 15.86
C VAL A 47 1.71 -17.19 16.73
N LEU A 48 1.03 -16.68 17.76
CA LEU A 48 0.00 -17.38 18.51
C LEU A 48 -1.37 -16.83 18.14
N ASN A 49 -2.28 -17.69 17.69
CA ASN A 49 -3.63 -17.30 17.34
C ASN A 49 -4.64 -18.20 18.04
N VAL A 50 -5.51 -17.59 18.84
CA VAL A 50 -6.59 -18.28 19.58
C VAL A 50 -7.92 -17.71 19.12
N ASN A 51 -8.77 -18.55 18.50
CA ASN A 51 -10.09 -18.18 18.06
C ASN A 51 -11.12 -19.05 18.77
N LEU A 52 -12.08 -18.42 19.41
CA LEU A 52 -13.24 -19.12 19.94
C LEU A 52 -14.37 -19.02 18.93
N LEU A 53 -14.77 -20.17 18.42
CA LEU A 53 -15.88 -20.27 17.49
C LEU A 53 -17.19 -20.17 18.28
N SER A 54 -17.87 -19.04 18.07
CA SER A 54 -19.28 -18.81 18.36
C SER A 54 -19.82 -19.37 19.71
N LEU A 55 -20.14 -18.48 20.60
CA LEU A 55 -20.96 -18.80 21.72
C LEU A 55 -22.44 -18.63 21.32
N PRO A 56 -23.16 -19.69 20.88
CA PRO A 56 -24.54 -19.56 20.47
C PRO A 56 -25.42 -19.32 21.70
N THR A 57 -26.31 -18.35 21.60
CA THR A 57 -27.40 -18.24 22.60
C THR A 57 -28.42 -19.35 22.40
N LYS A 58 -29.27 -19.56 23.41
CA LYS A 58 -30.31 -20.61 23.42
C LYS A 58 -31.17 -20.67 22.13
N ASN A 59 -31.28 -19.56 21.40
CA ASN A 59 -32.09 -19.45 20.18
C ASN A 59 -31.23 -19.38 18.89
N ASN A 60 -29.93 -19.54 18.96
CA ASN A 60 -28.99 -19.41 17.82
C ASN A 60 -29.06 -18.10 17.02
N ASN A 61 -29.79 -17.10 17.50
CA ASN A 61 -29.97 -15.82 16.80
C ASN A 61 -28.84 -14.83 17.06
N PHE A 62 -28.06 -15.05 18.09
CA PHE A 62 -26.92 -14.23 18.46
C PHE A 62 -25.68 -15.09 18.60
N THR A 63 -24.59 -14.67 17.95
CA THR A 63 -23.29 -15.32 18.04
C THR A 63 -22.24 -14.31 18.44
N LEU A 64 -21.32 -14.72 19.29
CA LEU A 64 -20.17 -13.92 19.74
C LEU A 64 -18.90 -14.73 19.51
N SER A 65 -17.92 -14.14 18.87
CA SER A 65 -16.67 -14.81 18.51
C SER A 65 -15.50 -13.91 18.92
N PRO A 66 -14.90 -14.16 20.09
CA PRO A 66 -13.64 -13.49 20.46
C PRO A 66 -12.45 -14.17 19.81
N SER A 67 -11.42 -13.40 19.53
CA SER A 67 -10.12 -13.90 19.10
C SER A 67 -8.99 -13.09 19.70
N LEU A 68 -7.85 -13.75 19.90
CA LEU A 68 -6.61 -13.18 20.38
C LEU A 68 -5.49 -13.62 19.44
N ARG A 69 -4.68 -12.69 18.97
CA ARG A 69 -3.45 -12.95 18.22
C ARG A 69 -2.29 -12.23 18.91
N VAL A 70 -1.23 -12.97 19.15
CA VAL A 70 0.05 -12.42 19.60
C VAL A 70 1.06 -12.71 18.52
N GLU A 71 1.77 -11.68 18.10
CA GLU A 71 2.77 -11.74 17.04
C GLU A 71 4.06 -11.09 17.54
N LYS A 72 5.14 -11.81 17.46
CA LYS A 72 6.48 -11.30 17.74
C LYS A 72 7.32 -11.47 16.49
N GLU A 73 7.97 -10.39 16.09
CA GLU A 73 8.86 -10.36 14.94
C GLU A 73 10.23 -9.81 15.38
N ASP A 74 11.28 -10.56 15.05
CA ASP A 74 12.66 -10.16 15.23
C ASP A 74 13.29 -10.08 13.83
N TRP A 75 13.75 -8.91 13.43
CA TRP A 75 14.38 -8.67 12.14
C TRP A 75 15.78 -8.10 12.35
N GLU A 76 16.76 -8.67 11.67
CA GLU A 76 18.15 -8.23 11.68
C GLU A 76 18.70 -8.16 10.27
N ALA A 77 19.38 -7.08 9.93
CA ALA A 77 20.11 -6.95 8.68
C ALA A 77 21.51 -6.41 8.92
N ASN A 78 22.46 -6.97 8.22
CA ASN A 78 23.85 -6.51 8.24
C ASN A 78 24.34 -6.37 6.81
N SER A 79 25.05 -5.28 6.51
CA SER A 79 25.67 -5.09 5.23
C SER A 79 27.06 -4.51 5.33
N SER A 80 27.87 -4.83 4.35
CA SER A 80 29.22 -4.32 4.17
C SER A 80 29.32 -3.73 2.77
N GLU A 81 29.69 -2.46 2.68
CA GLU A 81 29.84 -1.73 1.43
C GLU A 81 31.30 -1.35 1.27
N GLN A 82 31.96 -1.85 0.22
CA GLN A 82 33.35 -1.60 -0.07
C GLN A 82 33.49 -0.79 -1.35
N PRO A 83 34.09 0.40 -1.30
CA PRO A 83 34.36 1.19 -2.49
C PRO A 83 35.47 0.54 -3.33
N THR A 84 35.33 0.60 -4.66
CA THR A 84 36.27 0.02 -5.62
C THR A 84 37.01 1.05 -6.46
N PHE A 85 37.00 2.31 -6.06
CA PHE A 85 37.70 3.38 -6.77
C PHE A 85 38.95 3.87 -6.01
N ALA A 86 39.86 4.43 -6.74
CA ALA A 86 41.08 4.99 -6.18
C ALA A 86 40.89 6.44 -5.68
N PRO A 87 41.54 6.85 -4.58
CA PRO A 87 42.55 6.09 -3.87
C PRO A 87 41.95 4.99 -2.98
N ALA A 88 42.58 3.83 -2.96
CA ALA A 88 42.19 2.62 -2.23
C ALA A 88 42.22 2.74 -0.68
N THR A 89 42.05 3.94 -0.16
CA THR A 89 42.15 4.25 1.27
C THR A 89 40.80 4.52 1.93
N LEU A 90 39.70 4.30 1.20
CA LEU A 90 38.38 4.44 1.80
C LEU A 90 38.04 3.18 2.59
N ASP A 91 37.62 3.39 3.83
CA ASP A 91 37.22 2.32 4.73
C ASP A 91 35.95 1.61 4.26
N THR A 92 35.86 0.33 4.56
CA THR A 92 34.62 -0.44 4.36
C THR A 92 33.56 0.11 5.29
N LEU A 93 32.37 0.41 4.75
CA LEU A 93 31.20 0.76 5.54
C LEU A 93 30.53 -0.53 6.00
N ASN A 94 30.31 -0.65 7.29
CA ASN A 94 29.52 -1.71 7.86
C ASN A 94 28.24 -1.11 8.45
N ASN A 95 27.11 -1.61 8.00
CA ASN A 95 25.81 -1.18 8.47
C ASN A 95 25.09 -2.36 9.13
N SER A 96 24.42 -2.09 10.23
CA SER A 96 23.56 -3.04 10.92
C SER A 96 22.24 -2.39 11.25
N SER A 97 21.15 -3.13 11.11
CA SER A 97 19.81 -2.71 11.50
C SER A 97 19.12 -3.86 12.20
N GLY A 98 18.50 -3.59 13.33
CA GLY A 98 17.72 -4.56 14.09
C GLY A 98 16.36 -3.95 14.45
N TYR A 99 15.29 -4.70 14.24
CA TYR A 99 13.95 -4.31 14.60
C TYR A 99 13.22 -5.46 15.30
N ASP A 100 12.90 -5.24 16.56
CA ASP A 100 12.14 -6.16 17.40
C ASP A 100 10.74 -5.62 17.60
N THR A 101 9.70 -6.43 17.38
CA THR A 101 8.33 -6.00 17.63
C THR A 101 7.52 -7.08 18.35
N ILE A 102 6.53 -6.63 19.11
CA ILE A 102 5.49 -7.47 19.65
C ILE A 102 4.15 -6.76 19.50
N ASP A 103 3.17 -7.45 18.88
CA ASP A 103 1.80 -6.99 18.73
C ASP A 103 0.82 -7.96 19.40
N VAL A 104 -0.07 -7.43 20.20
CA VAL A 104 -1.20 -8.16 20.79
C VAL A 104 -2.48 -7.62 20.18
N ARG A 105 -3.19 -8.45 19.44
CA ARG A 105 -4.46 -8.10 18.79
C ARG A 105 -5.61 -8.86 19.41
N GLU A 106 -6.58 -8.12 19.89
CA GLU A 106 -7.85 -8.61 20.39
C GLU A 106 -8.96 -8.25 19.41
N GLN A 107 -9.89 -9.18 19.20
CA GLN A 107 -11.06 -8.94 18.38
C GLN A 107 -12.28 -9.58 19.00
N LEU A 108 -13.39 -8.85 18.94
CA LEU A 108 -14.70 -9.32 19.33
C LEU A 108 -15.67 -9.12 18.16
N ALA A 109 -16.18 -10.21 17.59
CA ALA A 109 -17.17 -10.17 16.54
C ALA A 109 -18.52 -10.66 17.07
N ALA A 110 -19.57 -9.90 16.79
CA ALA A 110 -20.94 -10.21 17.14
C ALA A 110 -21.81 -10.27 15.88
N ARG A 111 -22.75 -11.21 15.84
CA ARG A 111 -23.73 -11.33 14.77
C ARG A 111 -25.11 -11.63 15.36
N TYR A 112 -26.12 -10.95 14.82
CA TYR A 112 -27.52 -11.12 15.24
C TYR A 112 -28.43 -11.34 14.03
N THR A 113 -29.28 -12.38 14.12
CA THR A 113 -30.20 -12.81 13.05
C THR A 113 -31.65 -12.98 13.54
N GLY A 114 -31.97 -12.42 14.71
CA GLY A 114 -33.28 -12.60 15.33
C GLY A 114 -34.44 -11.82 14.70
N ILE A 115 -34.14 -10.89 13.77
CA ILE A 115 -35.15 -10.14 13.01
C ILE A 115 -35.26 -10.75 11.62
N THR A 116 -36.49 -11.11 11.23
CA THR A 116 -36.74 -11.70 9.91
C THR A 116 -36.20 -10.80 8.79
N ASN A 117 -35.50 -11.40 7.83
CA ASN A 117 -34.88 -10.73 6.69
C ASN A 117 -33.73 -9.75 7.02
N TRP A 118 -33.25 -9.72 8.25
CA TRP A 118 -32.13 -8.89 8.65
C TRP A 118 -30.99 -9.72 9.25
N VAL A 119 -29.77 -9.29 8.94
CA VAL A 119 -28.54 -9.76 9.58
C VAL A 119 -27.74 -8.54 10.02
N TYR A 120 -27.44 -8.47 11.30
CA TYR A 120 -26.59 -7.42 11.86
C TYR A 120 -25.26 -8.03 12.26
N SER A 121 -24.18 -7.27 12.05
CA SER A 121 -22.84 -7.65 12.50
C SER A 121 -22.15 -6.43 13.09
N ALA A 122 -21.39 -6.66 14.14
CA ALA A 122 -20.51 -5.67 14.75
C ALA A 122 -19.16 -6.31 15.07
N THR A 123 -18.07 -5.58 14.86
CA THR A 123 -16.73 -6.04 15.18
C THR A 123 -15.98 -4.90 15.85
N GLY A 124 -15.38 -5.19 17.01
CA GLY A 124 -14.38 -4.37 17.66
C GLY A 124 -13.03 -5.07 17.57
N GLN A 125 -12.00 -4.35 17.22
CA GLN A 125 -10.63 -4.84 17.15
C GLN A 125 -9.73 -3.82 17.84
N TRP A 126 -8.81 -4.31 18.66
CA TRP A 126 -7.78 -3.53 19.34
C TRP A 126 -6.44 -4.21 19.08
N THR A 127 -5.41 -3.44 18.89
CA THR A 127 -4.04 -3.93 18.78
C THR A 127 -3.15 -3.01 19.59
N GLU A 128 -2.45 -3.58 20.55
CA GLU A 128 -1.40 -2.92 21.29
C GLU A 128 -0.07 -3.51 20.83
N GLY A 129 0.85 -2.65 20.42
CA GLY A 129 2.15 -3.05 19.91
C GLY A 129 3.25 -2.16 20.44
N GLN A 130 4.43 -2.73 20.50
CA GLN A 130 5.66 -2.01 20.76
C GLN A 130 6.77 -2.57 19.90
N GLY A 131 7.70 -1.71 19.51
CA GLY A 131 8.86 -2.08 18.74
C GLY A 131 10.08 -1.27 19.15
N SER A 132 11.25 -1.77 18.80
CA SER A 132 12.53 -1.09 18.99
C SER A 132 13.36 -1.25 17.73
N LEU A 133 13.70 -0.13 17.09
CA LEU A 133 14.58 -0.07 15.93
C LEU A 133 15.93 0.48 16.34
N ASN A 134 16.98 -0.25 16.01
CA ASN A 134 18.35 0.17 16.22
C ASN A 134 19.14 0.03 14.91
N GLU A 135 19.71 1.13 14.47
CA GLU A 135 20.54 1.17 13.28
C GLU A 135 21.90 1.79 13.59
N ASN A 136 22.95 1.12 13.13
CA ASN A 136 24.31 1.59 13.23
C ASN A 136 24.98 1.42 11.87
N GLY A 137 25.72 2.43 11.45
CA GLY A 137 26.41 2.35 10.18
C GLY A 137 27.13 3.64 9.83
N GLY A 138 27.24 3.86 8.55
CA GLY A 138 27.83 5.06 8.01
C GLY A 138 27.47 5.23 6.53
N PHE A 139 27.74 6.39 6.02
CA PHE A 139 27.64 6.69 4.59
C PHE A 139 28.82 7.52 4.14
N TYR A 140 29.21 7.35 2.90
CA TYR A 140 30.20 8.24 2.31
C TYR A 140 29.56 9.58 1.96
N ASN A 141 30.17 10.62 2.53
CA ASN A 141 29.73 11.97 2.25
C ASN A 141 30.66 12.60 1.21
N PRO A 142 30.21 12.76 -0.03
CA PRO A 142 31.04 13.39 -1.06
C PRO A 142 31.33 14.86 -0.76
N LEU A 143 30.58 15.51 0.14
CA LEU A 143 30.77 16.93 0.50
C LEU A 143 31.75 17.15 1.67
N ALA A 144 32.02 16.12 2.46
CA ALA A 144 32.92 16.21 3.62
C ALA A 144 34.40 16.05 3.28
N GLY A 145 34.75 15.83 2.00
CA GLY A 145 36.14 15.58 1.61
C GLY A 145 36.58 14.14 1.85
N PRO A 146 37.86 13.84 1.71
CA PRO A 146 38.39 12.47 1.81
C PRO A 146 38.46 11.91 3.24
N ASP A 147 37.87 12.58 4.22
CA ASP A 147 38.08 12.33 5.65
C ASP A 147 37.26 11.15 6.23
N GLY A 148 36.75 10.27 5.38
CA GLY A 148 36.14 9.02 5.82
C GLY A 148 34.62 9.03 5.92
N PRO A 149 34.03 7.89 6.28
CA PRO A 149 32.60 7.74 6.41
C PRO A 149 32.04 8.53 7.59
N ALA A 150 30.91 9.20 7.39
CA ALA A 150 30.16 9.77 8.50
C ALA A 150 29.42 8.65 9.24
N PRO A 151 29.67 8.42 10.52
CA PRO A 151 28.94 7.41 11.28
C PRO A 151 27.48 7.84 11.43
N THR A 152 26.58 6.87 11.33
CA THR A 152 25.16 7.06 11.63
C THR A 152 24.76 6.11 12.74
N GLN A 153 24.02 6.61 13.68
CA GLN A 153 23.38 5.83 14.72
C GLN A 153 21.96 6.30 14.90
N PHE A 154 21.03 5.39 14.83
CA PHE A 154 19.62 5.67 15.03
C PHE A 154 19.04 4.66 16.01
N SER A 155 18.33 5.12 17.02
CA SER A 155 17.64 4.27 17.99
C SER A 155 16.31 4.90 18.35
N THR A 156 15.23 4.18 18.09
CA THR A 156 13.87 4.62 18.39
C THR A 156 13.02 3.46 18.90
N ASP A 157 12.25 3.74 19.93
CA ASP A 157 11.18 2.86 20.39
C ASP A 157 9.84 3.35 19.84
N ASP A 158 9.00 2.47 19.38
CA ASP A 158 7.66 2.76 18.95
C ASP A 158 6.61 2.07 19.82
N LYS A 159 5.53 2.78 20.10
CA LYS A 159 4.32 2.23 20.71
C LYS A 159 3.16 2.44 19.76
N ARG A 160 2.45 1.35 19.48
CA ARG A 160 1.34 1.32 18.54
C ARG A 160 0.04 1.01 19.27
N PHE A 161 -0.98 1.80 19.01
CA PHE A 161 -2.33 1.50 19.46
C PHE A 161 -3.29 1.65 18.29
N PHE A 162 -3.87 0.54 17.85
CA PHE A 162 -4.82 0.53 16.74
C PHE A 162 -6.17 0.05 17.22
N GLN A 163 -7.21 0.73 16.80
CA GLN A 163 -8.57 0.34 17.08
C GLN A 163 -9.43 0.46 15.82
N LYS A 164 -10.33 -0.51 15.65
CA LYS A 164 -11.31 -0.50 14.56
C LYS A 164 -12.64 -1.00 15.08
N TYR A 165 -13.67 -0.21 14.84
CA TYR A 165 -15.05 -0.55 15.13
C TYR A 165 -15.81 -0.57 13.81
N ALA A 166 -16.39 -1.72 13.46
CA ALA A 166 -17.17 -1.86 12.25
C ALA A 166 -18.56 -2.37 12.59
N VAL A 167 -19.56 -1.80 11.93
CA VAL A 167 -20.95 -2.23 12.04
C VAL A 167 -21.52 -2.45 10.64
N SER A 168 -22.36 -3.44 10.50
CA SER A 168 -23.10 -3.67 9.26
C SER A 168 -24.48 -4.22 9.50
N ALA A 169 -25.40 -3.88 8.59
CA ALA A 169 -26.74 -4.41 8.55
C ALA A 169 -27.07 -4.85 7.12
N ARG A 170 -27.48 -6.08 6.96
CA ARG A 170 -27.93 -6.60 5.66
C ARG A 170 -29.41 -6.90 5.71
N TRP A 171 -30.15 -6.35 4.77
CA TRP A 171 -31.58 -6.48 4.59
C TRP A 171 -31.91 -7.27 3.32
N TYR A 172 -32.80 -8.23 3.45
CA TYR A 172 -33.33 -9.05 2.36
C TYR A 172 -34.83 -8.79 2.16
N PRO A 173 -35.23 -7.65 1.53
CA PRO A 173 -36.64 -7.36 1.32
C PRO A 173 -37.35 -8.43 0.51
N THR A 174 -36.63 -9.03 -0.42
CA THR A 174 -37.10 -10.17 -1.22
C THR A 174 -35.95 -11.14 -1.47
N ARG A 175 -36.24 -12.29 -2.09
CA ARG A 175 -35.21 -13.25 -2.51
C ARG A 175 -34.32 -12.71 -3.67
N LEU A 176 -34.77 -11.68 -4.36
CA LEU A 176 -34.09 -11.10 -5.52
C LEU A 176 -33.29 -9.85 -5.18
N VAL A 177 -33.45 -9.33 -3.96
CA VAL A 177 -32.88 -8.06 -3.54
C VAL A 177 -32.21 -8.20 -2.19
N SER A 178 -30.98 -7.76 -2.07
CA SER A 178 -30.33 -7.49 -0.79
C SER A 178 -29.73 -6.10 -0.75
N VAL A 179 -29.83 -5.46 0.40
CA VAL A 179 -29.22 -4.17 0.68
C VAL A 179 -28.30 -4.33 1.88
N ASP A 180 -27.04 -3.99 1.69
CA ASP A 180 -26.03 -3.95 2.75
C ASP A 180 -25.76 -2.49 3.11
N PHE A 181 -25.80 -2.19 4.40
CA PHE A 181 -25.33 -0.94 4.98
C PHE A 181 -24.13 -1.28 5.86
N GLY A 182 -23.06 -0.52 5.74
CA GLY A 182 -21.86 -0.74 6.53
C GLY A 182 -21.18 0.57 6.86
N GLY A 183 -20.36 0.53 7.89
CA GLY A 183 -19.47 1.62 8.22
C GLY A 183 -18.45 1.18 9.25
N TYR A 184 -17.35 1.89 9.30
CA TYR A 184 -16.34 1.69 10.32
C TYR A 184 -15.68 2.99 10.74
N TYR A 185 -15.21 2.98 11.97
CA TYR A 185 -14.23 3.90 12.49
C TYR A 185 -12.92 3.16 12.74
N LYS A 186 -11.80 3.74 12.31
CA LYS A 186 -10.46 3.23 12.53
C LYS A 186 -9.58 4.35 13.04
N ASP A 187 -8.79 4.06 14.07
CA ASP A 187 -7.82 4.97 14.66
C ASP A 187 -6.52 4.22 14.93
N ASN A 188 -5.46 4.61 14.23
CA ASN A 188 -4.13 4.04 14.37
C ASN A 188 -3.21 5.13 14.92
N ARG A 189 -2.59 4.84 16.05
CA ARG A 189 -1.68 5.76 16.73
C ARG A 189 -0.31 5.15 16.86
N TYR A 190 0.69 5.94 16.51
CA TYR A 190 2.10 5.63 16.66
C TYR A 190 2.72 6.70 17.54
N ASN A 191 3.41 6.28 18.59
CA ASN A 191 4.22 7.14 19.44
C ASN A 191 5.66 6.68 19.32
N TYR A 192 6.56 7.59 19.03
CA TYR A 192 7.98 7.32 18.84
C TYR A 192 8.77 8.00 19.96
N ASP A 193 9.75 7.27 20.48
CA ASP A 193 10.72 7.76 21.46
C ASP A 193 12.12 7.53 20.90
N THR A 194 12.64 8.56 20.23
CA THR A 194 13.95 8.49 19.59
C THR A 194 15.01 8.91 20.58
N THR A 195 15.81 7.97 21.05
CA THR A 195 16.84 8.18 22.06
C THR A 195 18.21 8.49 21.48
N GLY A 196 18.44 8.16 20.21
CA GLY A 196 19.69 8.41 19.53
C GLY A 196 19.47 8.67 18.05
N ASP A 197 20.02 9.78 17.56
CA ASP A 197 20.21 10.02 16.15
C ASP A 197 21.44 10.88 15.94
N SER A 198 22.46 10.27 15.40
CA SER A 198 23.68 10.94 15.00
C SER A 198 23.75 11.15 13.49
N THR A 199 22.63 11.05 12.77
CA THR A 199 22.59 11.30 11.33
C THR A 199 22.99 12.75 11.07
N ASN A 200 24.23 12.95 10.67
CA ASN A 200 24.79 14.25 10.39
C ASN A 200 24.13 14.81 9.14
N ASN A 201 23.35 15.85 9.28
CA ASN A 201 22.93 16.63 8.13
C ASN A 201 24.08 17.52 7.65
N LEU A 202 24.61 17.15 6.50
CA LEU A 202 25.81 17.70 5.89
C LEU A 202 25.63 19.08 5.27
N SER A 203 24.44 19.61 5.26
CA SER A 203 24.16 20.98 4.85
C SER A 203 24.29 21.88 6.05
N ALA A 204 25.44 22.56 6.15
CA ALA A 204 25.76 23.60 7.11
C ALA A 204 24.59 24.11 7.98
N GLY A 205 24.43 23.55 9.17
CA GLY A 205 23.55 24.09 10.20
C GLY A 205 22.06 23.75 10.10
N LEU A 206 21.65 22.93 9.14
CA LEU A 206 20.30 22.38 9.10
C LEU A 206 20.34 21.02 9.81
N LEU A 207 19.96 21.00 11.08
CA LEU A 207 19.54 19.78 11.73
C LEU A 207 18.41 19.19 10.90
N TYR A 208 18.46 17.90 10.62
CA TYR A 208 17.29 17.20 10.07
C TYR A 208 16.15 17.48 11.04
N PRO A 209 15.11 18.22 10.64
CA PRO A 209 14.05 18.51 11.55
C PRO A 209 13.31 17.23 11.73
N GLY A 210 13.64 16.54 12.73
CA GLY A 210 12.61 15.88 13.03
C GLY A 210 12.21 14.55 12.95
N PHE A 211 12.45 14.00 13.97
CA PHE A 211 11.76 12.83 14.36
C PHE A 211 10.32 13.18 14.65
N LEU A 212 9.43 12.27 14.24
CA LEU A 212 8.05 12.27 14.65
C LEU A 212 8.00 11.73 16.08
N ALA A 213 7.40 12.48 16.99
CA ALA A 213 7.05 11.97 18.31
C ALA A 213 5.69 11.25 18.28
N TYR A 214 4.79 11.68 17.38
CA TYR A 214 3.46 11.09 17.26
C TYR A 214 2.97 11.15 15.81
N GLN A 215 2.31 10.08 15.38
CA GLN A 215 1.53 10.06 14.14
C GLN A 215 0.21 9.31 14.35
N GLY A 216 -0.89 9.98 14.02
CA GLY A 216 -2.25 9.46 14.13
C GLY A 216 -2.94 9.39 12.77
N PHE A 217 -3.65 8.29 12.53
CA PHE A 217 -4.45 8.07 11.32
C PHE A 217 -5.88 7.75 11.75
N GLN A 218 -6.81 8.63 11.50
CA GLN A 218 -8.22 8.41 11.77
C GLN A 218 -8.99 8.26 10.48
N THR A 219 -9.85 7.25 10.41
CA THR A 219 -10.67 6.99 9.21
C THR A 219 -12.11 6.71 9.63
N TRP A 220 -13.03 7.41 8.98
CA TRP A 220 -14.46 7.15 9.00
C TRP A 220 -14.89 6.65 7.63
N ASP A 221 -15.66 5.59 7.61
CA ASP A 221 -16.16 4.98 6.39
C ASP A 221 -17.65 4.69 6.54
N GLY A 222 -18.42 4.97 5.49
CA GLY A 222 -19.81 4.61 5.39
C GLY A 222 -20.12 4.10 3.98
N SER A 223 -20.75 2.94 3.90
CA SER A 223 -21.03 2.31 2.61
C SER A 223 -22.43 1.74 2.50
N THR A 224 -22.95 1.72 1.30
CA THR A 224 -24.21 1.05 0.94
C THR A 224 -23.98 0.23 -0.32
N ARG A 225 -24.51 -1.00 -0.32
CA ARG A 225 -24.42 -1.91 -1.47
C ARG A 225 -25.80 -2.51 -1.72
N LEU A 226 -26.30 -2.31 -2.93
CA LEU A 226 -27.52 -2.93 -3.44
C LEU A 226 -27.15 -4.08 -4.38
N THR A 227 -27.65 -5.28 -4.08
CA THR A 227 -27.50 -6.45 -4.96
C THR A 227 -28.90 -6.86 -5.46
N LEU A 228 -29.02 -6.95 -6.77
CA LEU A 228 -30.25 -7.33 -7.47
C LEU A 228 -30.00 -8.60 -8.28
N HIS A 229 -30.96 -9.56 -8.22
CA HIS A 229 -31.00 -10.75 -9.04
C HIS A 229 -32.31 -10.72 -9.85
N PRO A 230 -32.42 -9.90 -10.93
CA PRO A 230 -33.67 -9.78 -11.68
C PRO A 230 -34.17 -11.14 -12.22
N PHE A 231 -33.23 -12.01 -12.54
CA PHE A 231 -33.45 -13.43 -12.88
C PHE A 231 -32.21 -14.26 -12.50
N SER A 232 -32.34 -15.58 -12.49
CA SER A 232 -31.32 -16.51 -11.93
C SER A 232 -29.93 -16.39 -12.57
N ARG A 233 -29.81 -15.81 -13.75
CA ARG A 233 -28.56 -15.70 -14.50
C ARG A 233 -27.98 -14.29 -14.56
N LEU A 234 -28.62 -13.31 -13.93
CA LEU A 234 -28.17 -11.92 -13.90
C LEU A 234 -28.07 -11.43 -12.46
N MET A 235 -26.91 -10.93 -12.10
CA MET A 235 -26.67 -10.22 -10.87
C MET A 235 -26.18 -8.81 -11.18
N LEU A 236 -26.80 -7.81 -10.55
CA LEU A 236 -26.38 -6.41 -10.60
C LEU A 236 -26.00 -5.97 -9.20
N VAL A 237 -24.89 -5.27 -9.07
CA VAL A 237 -24.39 -4.75 -7.79
C VAL A 237 -24.07 -3.28 -7.95
N SER A 238 -24.75 -2.44 -7.20
CA SER A 238 -24.45 -1.01 -7.06
C SER A 238 -23.84 -0.76 -5.70
N ARG A 239 -22.79 0.01 -5.63
CA ARG A 239 -22.08 0.38 -4.39
C ARG A 239 -21.87 1.88 -4.37
N TYR A 240 -22.11 2.44 -3.20
CA TYR A 240 -21.62 3.76 -2.83
C TYR A 240 -20.85 3.68 -1.53
N GLU A 241 -19.73 4.39 -1.45
CA GLU A 241 -18.90 4.46 -0.25
C GLU A 241 -18.39 5.89 -0.10
N TYR A 242 -18.44 6.36 1.12
CA TYR A 242 -17.80 7.62 1.55
C TYR A 242 -16.76 7.33 2.58
N GLN A 243 -15.56 7.88 2.39
CA GLN A 243 -14.46 7.73 3.31
C GLN A 243 -13.87 9.10 3.64
N LEU A 244 -13.61 9.35 4.92
CA LEU A 244 -12.89 10.50 5.43
C LEU A 244 -11.72 10.01 6.26
N SER A 245 -10.51 10.41 5.90
CA SER A 245 -9.28 10.08 6.62
C SER A 245 -8.54 11.35 6.99
N THR A 246 -8.04 11.41 8.22
CA THR A 246 -7.18 12.49 8.71
C THR A 246 -5.85 11.91 9.21
N ILE A 247 -4.77 12.63 8.96
CA ILE A 247 -3.44 12.31 9.45
C ILE A 247 -2.99 13.46 10.34
N GLU A 248 -2.66 13.15 11.59
CA GLU A 248 -2.06 14.07 12.53
C GLU A 248 -0.60 13.72 12.73
N THR A 249 0.25 14.72 12.78
CA THR A 249 1.69 14.55 12.94
C THR A 249 2.19 15.52 13.98
N THR A 250 2.87 15.02 15.00
CA THR A 250 3.54 15.84 16.01
C THR A 250 5.03 15.54 15.96
N PRO A 251 5.87 16.53 15.60
CA PRO A 251 7.31 16.38 15.65
C PRO A 251 7.80 16.39 17.11
N GLU A 252 9.02 15.95 17.33
CA GLU A 252 9.67 16.06 18.64
C GLU A 252 9.78 17.50 19.11
N ALA A 253 9.70 17.70 20.42
CA ALA A 253 9.80 19.02 21.03
C ALA A 253 11.13 19.73 20.74
N SER A 254 12.20 18.98 20.54
CA SER A 254 13.53 19.48 20.16
C SER A 254 13.55 20.17 18.79
N SER A 255 12.61 19.84 17.90
CA SER A 255 12.50 20.46 16.58
C SER A 255 11.98 21.89 16.61
N GLY A 256 11.32 22.31 17.70
CA GLY A 256 10.65 23.61 17.79
C GLY A 256 9.43 23.77 16.88
N LEU A 257 9.00 22.71 16.19
CA LEU A 257 7.83 22.69 15.31
C LEU A 257 6.57 22.33 16.09
N ALA A 258 5.44 22.92 15.71
CA ALA A 258 4.14 22.57 16.29
C ALA A 258 3.55 21.32 15.62
N GLY A 259 2.77 20.56 16.38
CA GLY A 259 1.96 19.49 15.81
C GLY A 259 0.88 20.04 14.87
N ALA A 260 0.56 19.31 13.82
CA ALA A 260 -0.41 19.72 12.83
C ALA A 260 -1.23 18.56 12.28
N GLU A 261 -2.44 18.83 11.82
CA GLU A 261 -3.13 17.97 10.87
C GLU A 261 -2.36 18.02 9.55
N SER A 262 -1.60 16.99 9.26
CA SER A 262 -0.71 16.95 8.10
C SER A 262 -1.44 16.65 6.81
N SER A 263 -2.59 15.95 6.88
CA SER A 263 -3.40 15.66 5.70
C SER A 263 -4.85 15.31 6.08
N ARG A 264 -5.78 15.73 5.24
CA ARG A 264 -7.17 15.28 5.27
C ARG A 264 -7.58 14.78 3.88
N MET A 265 -8.03 13.56 3.81
CA MET A 265 -8.47 12.90 2.59
C MET A 265 -9.95 12.56 2.68
N PHE A 266 -10.73 12.91 1.68
CA PHE A 266 -12.08 12.37 1.54
C PHE A 266 -12.28 11.79 0.15
N SER A 267 -13.09 10.74 0.09
CA SER A 267 -13.36 10.03 -1.15
C SER A 267 -14.82 9.63 -1.23
N HIS A 268 -15.41 9.80 -2.42
CA HIS A 268 -16.68 9.20 -2.81
C HIS A 268 -16.41 8.15 -3.87
N ILE A 269 -16.84 6.93 -3.63
CA ILE A 269 -16.65 5.81 -4.55
C ILE A 269 -18.02 5.33 -5.00
N LEU A 270 -18.29 5.44 -6.28
CA LEU A 270 -19.48 4.92 -6.94
C LEU A 270 -19.09 3.71 -7.79
N GLY A 271 -19.68 2.56 -7.53
CA GLY A 271 -19.39 1.33 -8.25
C GLY A 271 -20.65 0.69 -8.79
N GLN A 272 -20.59 0.21 -10.02
CA GLN A 272 -21.63 -0.57 -10.65
C GLN A 272 -21.02 -1.82 -11.27
N ASN A 273 -21.55 -3.00 -10.93
CA ASN A 273 -21.11 -4.27 -11.49
C ASN A 273 -22.31 -5.07 -12.00
N ALA A 274 -22.12 -5.76 -13.11
CA ALA A 274 -23.08 -6.67 -13.68
C ALA A 274 -22.38 -8.00 -13.98
N SER A 275 -22.99 -9.11 -13.61
CA SER A 275 -22.56 -10.46 -13.96
C SER A 275 -23.74 -11.18 -14.59
N TRP A 276 -23.57 -11.64 -15.83
CA TRP A 276 -24.62 -12.27 -16.62
C TRP A 276 -24.10 -13.53 -17.30
N THR A 277 -24.81 -14.62 -17.13
CA THR A 277 -24.54 -15.91 -17.77
C THR A 277 -25.70 -16.27 -18.70
N PRO A 278 -25.81 -15.63 -19.88
CA PRO A 278 -26.95 -15.83 -20.78
C PRO A 278 -27.06 -17.28 -21.25
N LEU A 279 -25.93 -17.90 -21.48
CA LEU A 279 -25.81 -19.26 -21.99
C LEU A 279 -24.81 -20.05 -21.12
N ASN A 280 -24.91 -21.35 -21.10
CA ASN A 280 -24.04 -22.19 -20.29
C ASN A 280 -22.54 -22.12 -20.72
N TRP A 281 -22.29 -21.70 -21.93
CA TRP A 281 -20.95 -21.52 -22.49
C TRP A 281 -20.46 -20.07 -22.51
N LEU A 282 -21.31 -19.10 -22.10
CA LEU A 282 -20.99 -17.67 -22.12
C LEU A 282 -21.25 -17.03 -20.77
N SER A 283 -20.22 -16.44 -20.19
CA SER A 283 -20.30 -15.58 -19.00
C SER A 283 -19.80 -14.17 -19.33
N LEU A 284 -20.52 -13.16 -18.91
CA LEU A 284 -20.21 -11.76 -19.12
C LEU A 284 -20.14 -11.06 -17.78
N GLN A 285 -19.12 -10.24 -17.58
CA GLN A 285 -18.97 -9.39 -16.41
C GLN A 285 -18.60 -7.98 -16.89
N ALA A 286 -19.25 -6.99 -16.36
CA ALA A 286 -18.95 -5.59 -16.59
C ALA A 286 -18.91 -4.85 -15.26
N GLY A 287 -17.95 -3.96 -15.10
CA GLY A 287 -17.82 -3.12 -13.94
C GLY A 287 -17.43 -1.70 -14.34
N ALA A 288 -17.95 -0.72 -13.63
CA ALA A 288 -17.54 0.66 -13.72
C ALA A 288 -17.42 1.25 -12.32
N ASN A 289 -16.35 1.99 -12.06
CA ASN A 289 -16.19 2.74 -10.84
C ASN A 289 -15.86 4.20 -11.19
N TYR A 290 -16.43 5.09 -10.43
CA TYR A 290 -16.07 6.49 -10.43
C TYR A 290 -15.64 6.89 -9.02
N VAL A 291 -14.44 7.41 -8.91
CA VAL A 291 -13.86 7.87 -7.65
C VAL A 291 -13.67 9.36 -7.72
N ILE A 292 -14.21 10.06 -6.74
CA ILE A 292 -13.97 11.47 -6.46
C ILE A 292 -13.14 11.49 -5.19
N SER A 293 -11.90 11.96 -5.27
CA SER A 293 -10.99 12.01 -4.12
C SER A 293 -10.30 13.37 -4.06
N GLU A 294 -10.26 13.92 -2.87
CA GLU A 294 -9.52 15.16 -2.59
C GLU A 294 -8.66 14.97 -1.36
N THR A 295 -7.40 15.35 -1.47
CA THR A 295 -6.45 15.41 -0.36
C THR A 295 -6.11 16.87 -0.07
N LYS A 296 -6.34 17.31 1.16
CA LYS A 296 -5.98 18.63 1.66
C LYS A 296 -4.77 18.49 2.57
N THR A 297 -3.74 19.27 2.29
CA THR A 297 -2.59 19.43 3.18
C THR A 297 -2.64 20.85 3.75
N PRO A 298 -2.39 21.06 5.05
CA PRO A 298 -2.38 22.40 5.60
C PRO A 298 -1.30 23.26 4.94
N ALA A 299 -1.63 24.49 4.62
CA ALA A 299 -0.65 25.48 4.21
C ALA A 299 0.33 25.69 5.36
N SER A 300 1.64 25.76 5.09
CA SER A 300 2.55 26.30 6.05
C SER A 300 2.13 27.77 6.35
N ASP A 301 2.24 28.18 7.58
CA ASP A 301 1.88 29.55 8.01
C ASP A 301 2.73 30.68 7.40
N GLY A 302 3.54 30.35 6.38
CA GLY A 302 4.37 31.31 5.65
C GLY A 302 5.60 31.82 6.40
N THR A 303 5.86 31.35 7.61
CA THR A 303 7.01 31.76 8.40
C THR A 303 8.30 31.01 8.06
N GLN A 304 8.20 29.92 7.31
CA GLN A 304 9.36 29.19 6.82
C GLN A 304 9.59 29.44 5.32
N SER A 305 10.59 30.24 5.02
CA SER A 305 10.92 30.69 3.66
C SER A 305 11.35 29.57 2.67
N LEU A 306 11.44 28.33 3.11
CA LEU A 306 11.80 27.17 2.29
C LEU A 306 10.59 26.36 1.77
N VAL A 307 9.39 26.62 2.25
CA VAL A 307 8.16 25.93 1.83
C VAL A 307 7.19 26.91 1.17
N THR A 308 7.68 27.66 0.21
CA THR A 308 6.85 28.63 -0.53
C THR A 308 5.84 27.98 -1.48
N GLN A 309 5.80 26.65 -1.55
CA GLN A 309 4.94 25.94 -2.48
C GLN A 309 4.40 24.65 -1.85
N SER A 310 3.50 24.81 -0.88
CA SER A 310 2.76 23.69 -0.35
C SER A 310 1.67 23.25 -1.33
N ILE A 311 1.51 21.95 -1.51
CA ILE A 311 0.35 21.38 -2.20
C ILE A 311 -0.83 21.55 -1.26
N LEU A 312 -1.68 22.53 -1.53
CA LEU A 312 -2.82 22.83 -0.66
C LEU A 312 -3.96 21.80 -0.85
N ASN A 313 -4.21 21.42 -2.09
CA ASN A 313 -5.26 20.49 -2.46
C ASN A 313 -4.79 19.65 -3.65
N SER A 314 -4.97 18.36 -3.55
CA SER A 314 -4.78 17.43 -4.68
C SER A 314 -6.09 16.72 -4.96
N GLN A 315 -6.60 16.84 -6.16
CA GLN A 315 -7.76 16.10 -6.63
C GLN A 315 -7.29 14.89 -7.44
N ASN A 316 -7.89 13.73 -7.17
CA ASN A 316 -7.64 12.48 -7.88
C ASN A 316 -8.98 11.84 -8.24
N ASN A 317 -9.63 12.43 -9.26
CA ASN A 317 -10.86 11.87 -9.78
C ASN A 317 -10.54 10.95 -10.95
N TYR A 318 -11.11 9.75 -10.92
CA TYR A 318 -10.86 8.81 -11.99
C TYR A 318 -12.04 7.88 -12.26
N TRP A 319 -12.07 7.37 -13.48
CA TRP A 319 -12.96 6.33 -13.93
C TRP A 319 -12.18 5.04 -14.18
N THR A 320 -12.76 3.94 -13.79
CA THR A 320 -12.33 2.63 -14.27
C THR A 320 -13.55 1.90 -14.87
N VAL A 321 -13.33 1.27 -16.01
CA VAL A 321 -14.32 0.37 -16.61
C VAL A 321 -13.63 -0.94 -16.92
N ASN A 322 -14.24 -2.02 -16.54
CA ASN A 322 -13.76 -3.35 -16.89
C ASN A 322 -14.88 -4.17 -17.53
N PHE A 323 -14.50 -4.96 -18.51
CA PHE A 323 -15.38 -5.92 -19.15
C PHE A 323 -14.66 -7.24 -19.30
N ASN A 324 -15.33 -8.34 -18.95
CA ASN A 324 -14.80 -9.69 -19.11
C ASN A 324 -15.86 -10.57 -19.78
N ALA A 325 -15.44 -11.34 -20.78
CA ALA A 325 -16.24 -12.35 -21.44
C ALA A 325 -15.55 -13.71 -21.37
N GLY A 326 -16.18 -14.67 -20.74
CA GLY A 326 -15.72 -16.04 -20.64
C GLY A 326 -16.51 -16.97 -21.56
N PHE A 327 -15.82 -17.73 -22.39
CA PHE A 327 -16.37 -18.66 -23.35
C PHE A 327 -15.89 -20.08 -23.03
N VAL A 328 -16.78 -21.01 -22.85
CA VAL A 328 -16.49 -22.44 -22.84
C VAL A 328 -16.58 -22.92 -24.30
N LEU A 329 -15.41 -23.08 -24.94
CA LEU A 329 -15.34 -23.46 -26.36
C LEU A 329 -15.65 -24.94 -26.57
N ASP A 330 -15.14 -25.76 -25.66
CA ASP A 330 -15.42 -27.20 -25.57
C ASP A 330 -15.21 -27.70 -24.14
N GLU A 331 -15.39 -28.99 -23.86
CA GLU A 331 -15.25 -29.58 -22.51
C GLU A 331 -13.86 -29.40 -21.89
N LYS A 332 -12.87 -29.02 -22.67
CA LYS A 332 -11.47 -28.90 -22.23
C LYS A 332 -10.88 -27.54 -22.47
N THR A 333 -11.57 -26.64 -23.16
CA THR A 333 -11.01 -25.36 -23.63
C THR A 333 -11.90 -24.19 -23.23
N ASP A 334 -11.31 -23.26 -22.49
CA ASP A 334 -11.93 -22.00 -22.07
C ASP A 334 -11.15 -20.84 -22.67
N LEU A 335 -11.87 -19.83 -23.18
CA LEU A 335 -11.32 -18.55 -23.62
C LEU A 335 -11.91 -17.43 -22.76
N ASN A 336 -11.04 -16.60 -22.19
CA ASN A 336 -11.43 -15.41 -21.47
C ASN A 336 -10.88 -14.18 -22.19
N LEU A 337 -11.74 -13.21 -22.45
CA LEU A 337 -11.41 -11.91 -23.02
C LEU A 337 -11.67 -10.83 -21.96
N GLY A 338 -10.69 -9.99 -21.72
CA GLY A 338 -10.78 -8.88 -20.77
C GLY A 338 -10.46 -7.55 -21.45
N TYR A 339 -11.18 -6.52 -21.05
CA TYR A 339 -10.87 -5.15 -21.38
C TYR A 339 -10.90 -4.31 -20.11
N TYR A 340 -9.92 -3.43 -19.99
CA TYR A 340 -9.81 -2.47 -18.90
C TYR A 340 -9.60 -1.07 -19.47
N PHE A 341 -10.29 -0.13 -18.89
CA PHE A 341 -10.18 1.30 -19.17
C PHE A 341 -9.95 2.05 -17.87
N TYR A 342 -9.02 2.98 -17.88
CA TYR A 342 -8.77 3.93 -16.80
C TYR A 342 -8.64 5.34 -17.39
N ARG A 343 -9.24 6.32 -16.72
CA ARG A 343 -9.09 7.74 -17.04
C ARG A 343 -9.04 8.56 -15.76
N ALA A 344 -7.95 9.28 -15.54
CA ALA A 344 -7.83 10.36 -14.58
C ALA A 344 -7.60 11.68 -15.33
N ALA A 345 -8.13 12.79 -14.84
CA ALA A 345 -8.11 14.06 -15.55
C ALA A 345 -7.82 15.26 -14.63
N ASP A 346 -7.08 15.05 -13.54
CA ASP A 346 -6.83 16.07 -12.53
C ASP A 346 -5.37 16.56 -12.46
N GLY A 347 -4.54 16.17 -13.43
CA GLY A 347 -3.12 16.48 -13.44
C GLY A 347 -2.77 17.96 -13.40
N GLN A 348 -3.64 18.81 -13.92
CA GLN A 348 -3.38 20.25 -14.01
C GLN A 348 -3.83 21.05 -12.78
N ASN A 349 -4.61 20.44 -11.90
CA ASN A 349 -5.16 21.14 -10.72
C ASN A 349 -4.14 21.35 -9.60
N THR A 350 -2.97 20.72 -9.71
CA THR A 350 -1.93 20.77 -8.68
C THR A 350 -0.57 20.99 -9.32
N LEU A 351 -0.32 22.23 -9.73
CA LEU A 351 0.99 22.64 -10.26
C LEU A 351 1.85 23.19 -9.13
N VAL A 352 2.98 22.55 -8.87
CA VAL A 352 4.02 23.06 -7.98
C VAL A 352 5.29 23.29 -8.78
N ASN A 353 5.79 24.52 -8.80
CA ASN A 353 6.94 24.91 -9.63
C ASN A 353 6.78 24.60 -11.12
N GLY A 354 5.55 24.61 -11.64
CA GLY A 354 5.28 24.22 -13.03
C GLY A 354 5.28 22.71 -13.27
N LEU A 355 5.50 21.89 -12.24
CA LEU A 355 5.42 20.44 -12.33
C LEU A 355 4.02 19.97 -11.91
N PRO A 356 3.32 19.19 -12.75
CA PRO A 356 2.03 18.61 -12.38
C PRO A 356 2.25 17.49 -11.37
N LEU A 357 1.60 17.60 -10.21
CA LEU A 357 1.63 16.58 -9.16
C LEU A 357 0.34 15.74 -9.12
N GLY A 358 -0.66 16.12 -9.89
CA GLY A 358 -1.88 15.34 -10.06
C GLY A 358 -1.72 14.27 -11.14
N THR A 359 -2.71 13.40 -11.23
CA THR A 359 -2.75 12.34 -12.24
C THR A 359 -3.61 12.76 -13.42
N ASP A 360 -3.03 12.81 -14.61
CA ASP A 360 -3.77 12.98 -15.87
C ASP A 360 -3.31 11.89 -16.83
N ALA A 361 -4.06 10.80 -16.87
CA ALA A 361 -3.65 9.60 -17.59
C ALA A 361 -4.85 8.87 -18.20
N LEU A 362 -4.57 8.16 -19.28
CA LEU A 362 -5.50 7.31 -20.00
C LEU A 362 -4.87 5.94 -20.21
N GLU A 363 -5.57 4.87 -19.83
CA GLU A 363 -5.13 3.50 -20.09
C GLU A 363 -6.22 2.69 -20.78
N HIS A 364 -5.79 1.94 -21.78
CA HIS A 364 -6.56 0.88 -22.41
C HIS A 364 -5.77 -0.40 -22.36
N SER A 365 -6.32 -1.43 -21.70
CA SER A 365 -5.70 -2.74 -21.65
C SER A 365 -6.66 -3.81 -22.15
N VAL A 366 -6.18 -4.67 -23.04
CA VAL A 366 -6.91 -5.83 -23.57
C VAL A 366 -6.15 -7.08 -23.17
N MET A 367 -6.87 -8.09 -22.73
CA MET A 367 -6.30 -9.38 -22.35
C MET A 367 -7.11 -10.53 -22.96
N ALA A 368 -6.42 -11.51 -23.52
CA ALA A 368 -7.01 -12.77 -23.94
C ALA A 368 -6.27 -13.94 -23.26
N THR A 369 -7.02 -14.85 -22.66
CA THR A 369 -6.46 -16.02 -22.00
C THR A 369 -7.15 -17.27 -22.53
N LEU A 370 -6.40 -18.14 -23.18
CA LEU A 370 -6.84 -19.47 -23.61
C LEU A 370 -6.31 -20.51 -22.63
N THR A 371 -7.20 -21.29 -22.06
CA THR A 371 -6.88 -22.38 -21.14
C THR A 371 -7.34 -23.69 -21.76
N ARG A 372 -6.45 -24.69 -21.87
CA ARG A 372 -6.78 -26.01 -22.39
C ARG A 372 -6.32 -27.12 -21.46
N ARG A 373 -7.22 -27.99 -21.06
CA ARG A 373 -6.94 -29.24 -20.35
C ARG A 373 -6.49 -30.30 -21.36
N ILE A 374 -5.20 -30.59 -21.43
CA ILE A 374 -4.63 -31.59 -22.34
C ILE A 374 -4.95 -32.97 -21.82
N THR A 375 -4.74 -33.20 -20.52
CA THR A 375 -5.12 -34.40 -19.77
C THR A 375 -5.78 -34.03 -18.46
N PRO A 376 -6.34 -34.95 -17.68
CA PRO A 376 -6.86 -34.63 -16.33
C PRO A 376 -5.81 -34.01 -15.41
N HIS A 377 -4.54 -34.30 -15.65
CA HIS A 377 -3.41 -33.80 -14.83
C HIS A 377 -2.62 -32.67 -15.48
N LEU A 378 -2.80 -32.42 -16.80
CA LEU A 378 -2.01 -31.42 -17.52
C LEU A 378 -2.90 -30.32 -18.10
N ARG A 379 -2.63 -29.08 -17.73
CA ARG A 379 -3.28 -27.86 -18.23
C ARG A 379 -2.26 -26.97 -18.92
N TRP A 380 -2.63 -26.46 -20.08
CA TRP A 380 -1.89 -25.44 -20.81
C TRP A 380 -2.66 -24.12 -20.78
N ASN A 381 -1.93 -23.02 -20.55
CA ASN A 381 -2.46 -21.68 -20.60
C ASN A 381 -1.63 -20.85 -21.57
N LEU A 382 -2.31 -20.08 -22.40
CA LEU A 382 -1.73 -19.04 -23.25
C LEU A 382 -2.43 -17.73 -22.92
N LYS A 383 -1.65 -16.71 -22.59
CA LYS A 383 -2.14 -15.37 -22.27
C LYS A 383 -1.49 -14.36 -23.19
N TYR A 384 -2.30 -13.49 -23.78
CA TYR A 384 -1.88 -12.33 -24.50
C TYR A 384 -2.43 -11.08 -23.83
N GLY A 385 -1.62 -10.08 -23.63
CA GLY A 385 -2.00 -8.77 -23.11
C GLY A 385 -1.43 -7.66 -23.99
N PHE A 386 -2.23 -6.63 -24.18
CA PHE A 386 -1.82 -5.37 -24.79
C PHE A 386 -2.27 -4.23 -23.90
N THR A 387 -1.37 -3.30 -23.60
CA THR A 387 -1.64 -2.08 -22.85
C THR A 387 -1.16 -0.87 -23.63
N HIS A 388 -2.01 0.14 -23.69
CA HIS A 388 -1.69 1.47 -24.18
C HIS A 388 -1.94 2.44 -23.05
N TYR A 389 -0.91 3.16 -22.64
CA TYR A 389 -0.93 4.14 -21.56
C TYR A 389 -0.42 5.48 -22.07
N ASP A 390 -1.22 6.52 -21.88
CA ASP A 390 -0.89 7.91 -22.16
C ASP A 390 -0.87 8.70 -20.86
N ASP A 391 0.25 9.33 -20.56
CA ASP A 391 0.43 10.24 -19.43
C ASP A 391 0.46 11.69 -19.94
N PHE A 392 -0.60 12.41 -19.70
CA PHE A 392 -0.73 13.80 -20.10
C PHE A 392 -0.06 14.75 -19.09
N ALA A 393 0.11 14.32 -17.84
CA ALA A 393 0.76 15.12 -16.81
C ALA A 393 2.26 15.32 -17.09
N SER A 394 2.93 14.31 -17.67
CA SER A 394 4.35 14.37 -18.04
C SER A 394 4.60 14.87 -19.46
N ALA A 395 3.58 15.45 -20.13
CA ALA A 395 3.62 15.78 -21.55
C ALA A 395 4.00 14.58 -22.44
N GLY A 396 3.63 13.38 -22.01
CA GLY A 396 3.84 12.14 -22.75
C GLY A 396 5.20 11.45 -22.49
N ALA A 397 6.00 11.94 -21.56
CA ALA A 397 7.31 11.33 -21.26
C ALA A 397 7.19 9.87 -20.77
N TYR A 398 6.07 9.52 -20.12
CA TYR A 398 5.80 8.17 -19.64
C TYR A 398 4.77 7.39 -20.49
N ASN A 399 4.48 7.85 -21.71
CA ASN A 399 3.63 7.12 -22.63
C ASN A 399 4.28 5.81 -23.03
N PHE A 400 3.51 4.73 -23.00
CA PHE A 400 4.02 3.45 -23.48
C PHE A 400 2.94 2.59 -24.13
N LYS A 401 3.39 1.66 -24.94
CA LYS A 401 2.62 0.54 -25.46
C LYS A 401 3.36 -0.74 -25.14
N ALA A 402 2.69 -1.64 -24.47
CA ALA A 402 3.29 -2.90 -24.05
C ALA A 402 2.48 -4.09 -24.60
N GLN A 403 3.18 -5.15 -24.98
CA GLN A 403 2.60 -6.42 -25.33
C GLN A 403 3.25 -7.52 -24.50
N VAL A 404 2.43 -8.40 -23.97
CA VAL A 404 2.88 -9.51 -23.16
C VAL A 404 2.29 -10.79 -23.71
N VAL A 405 3.15 -11.76 -24.00
CA VAL A 405 2.74 -13.13 -24.31
C VAL A 405 3.30 -14.02 -23.23
N TYR A 406 2.44 -14.78 -22.60
CA TYR A 406 2.81 -15.70 -21.55
C TYR A 406 2.20 -17.07 -21.83
N THR A 407 3.02 -18.12 -21.69
CA THR A 407 2.53 -19.50 -21.77
C THR A 407 2.99 -20.30 -20.56
N SER A 408 2.15 -21.18 -20.07
CA SER A 408 2.49 -22.05 -18.95
C SER A 408 1.85 -23.43 -19.10
N LEU A 409 2.56 -24.43 -18.58
CA LEU A 409 2.08 -25.80 -18.41
C LEU A 409 2.01 -26.10 -16.91
N GLN A 410 0.85 -26.51 -16.44
CA GLN A 410 0.62 -26.90 -15.06
C GLN A 410 0.31 -28.38 -14.99
N TYR A 411 1.13 -29.11 -14.25
CA TYR A 411 0.91 -30.54 -13.98
C TYR A 411 0.50 -30.74 -12.50
N ARG A 412 -0.52 -31.56 -12.29
CA ARG A 412 -0.96 -31.97 -10.94
C ARG A 412 -0.68 -33.47 -10.78
N PHE A 413 0.03 -33.78 -9.72
CA PHE A 413 0.31 -35.16 -9.30
C PHE A 413 -0.93 -35.82 -8.67
#